data_31a0eccf7f38ba27da770f3a48dc7be4
#
_entry.id   31a0eccf7f38ba27da770f3a48dc7be4
#
_cell.length_a   1.000
_cell.length_b   1.000
_cell.length_c   1.000
_cell.angle_alpha   90.00
_cell.angle_beta   90.00
_cell.angle_gamma   90.00
#
_symmetry.space_group_name_H-M   'P 1'
#
loop_
_entity.id
_entity.type
_entity.pdbx_description
1 polymer ?
#
loop_
_entity_poly.entity_id
_entity_poly.type
_entity_poly.pdbx_seq_one_letter_code
_entity_poly.pdbx_strand_id
1 'polypeptide(L)'
;KLWWSPEQISLRLPIEHPGQTISYEAIYKYIYGQIHREGNGMVKKGGEDLRQYLPRRHTRRQKKGFRKAQKLERPTLPSIEDRPAEAEKREDVGHWEDDTIVSRQSLARLKSINERVSGIVFLGKMINGTNEESTRVVCERLSVVPSLFCKTLTRDRGFENMGYRTIETRL
;
A
#
# COMPACT_ATOMS: atom_id res chain seq x y z
N LYS A 1 -25.02 10.87 4.49
CA LYS A 1 -24.59 9.43 4.42
C LYS A 1 -23.14 9.39 4.86
N LEU A 2 -22.81 8.65 5.93
CA LEU A 2 -21.49 8.69 6.58
C LEU A 2 -20.44 7.77 5.92
N TRP A 3 -20.81 6.96 4.93
CA TRP A 3 -19.92 6.07 4.16
C TRP A 3 -18.96 5.21 5.02
N TRP A 4 -19.38 4.80 6.21
CA TRP A 4 -18.56 4.00 7.10
C TRP A 4 -18.35 2.59 6.57
N SER A 5 -17.14 2.08 6.75
CA SER A 5 -16.86 0.67 6.50
C SER A 5 -17.53 -0.22 7.57
N PRO A 6 -17.77 -1.51 7.28
CA PRO A 6 -18.29 -2.44 8.27
C PRO A 6 -17.48 -2.49 9.57
N GLU A 7 -16.15 -2.31 9.49
CA GLU A 7 -15.27 -2.23 10.65
C GLU A 7 -15.56 -0.97 11.48
N GLN A 8 -15.72 0.18 10.82
CA GLN A 8 -16.07 1.43 11.49
C GLN A 8 -17.45 1.36 12.14
N ILE A 9 -18.43 0.77 11.46
CA ILE A 9 -19.78 0.55 12.03
C ILE A 9 -19.69 -0.32 13.28
N SER A 10 -18.96 -1.44 13.22
CA SER A 10 -18.78 -2.36 14.33
C SER A 10 -18.16 -1.70 15.56
N LEU A 11 -17.21 -0.79 15.37
CA LEU A 11 -16.54 -0.07 16.45
C LEU A 11 -17.37 1.09 17.02
N ARG A 12 -18.14 1.77 16.18
CA ARG A 12 -18.92 2.94 16.58
C ARG A 12 -20.27 2.60 17.20
N LEU A 13 -20.89 1.50 16.77
CA LEU A 13 -22.22 1.11 17.23
C LEU A 13 -22.33 1.04 18.78
N PRO A 14 -21.41 0.41 19.52
CA PRO A 14 -21.48 0.38 20.97
C PRO A 14 -21.33 1.75 21.65
N ILE A 15 -20.68 2.71 20.96
CA ILE A 15 -20.46 4.07 21.47
C ILE A 15 -21.72 4.90 21.29
N GLU A 16 -22.34 4.84 20.11
CA GLU A 16 -23.53 5.63 19.75
C GLU A 16 -24.83 5.02 20.31
N HIS A 17 -24.85 3.70 20.45
CA HIS A 17 -25.99 2.92 20.94
C HIS A 17 -25.52 1.94 22.02
N PRO A 18 -25.35 2.34 23.27
CA PRO A 18 -24.89 1.48 24.35
C PRO A 18 -25.74 0.22 24.49
N GLY A 19 -25.09 -0.94 24.60
CA GLY A 19 -25.74 -2.25 24.67
C GLY A 19 -25.99 -2.91 23.31
N GLN A 20 -25.78 -2.22 22.19
CA GLN A 20 -25.88 -2.81 20.85
C GLN A 20 -24.48 -3.12 20.30
N THR A 21 -24.29 -4.34 19.85
CA THR A 21 -23.03 -4.79 19.23
C THR A 21 -23.30 -5.59 17.97
N ILE A 22 -22.45 -5.40 16.97
CA ILE A 22 -22.44 -6.21 15.75
C ILE A 22 -21.01 -6.42 15.30
N SER A 23 -20.65 -7.62 14.88
CA SER A 23 -19.33 -7.84 14.31
C SER A 23 -19.28 -7.38 12.85
N TYR A 24 -18.14 -6.86 12.41
CA TYR A 24 -17.95 -6.51 10.99
C TYR A 24 -18.15 -7.71 10.05
N GLU A 25 -17.86 -8.93 10.52
CA GLU A 25 -18.11 -10.17 9.79
C GLU A 25 -19.62 -10.40 9.57
N ALA A 26 -20.46 -10.13 10.55
CA ALA A 26 -21.91 -10.25 10.42
C ALA A 26 -22.45 -9.25 9.38
N ILE A 27 -21.93 -8.03 9.37
CA ILE A 27 -22.28 -7.00 8.38
C ILE A 27 -21.89 -7.47 6.96
N TYR A 28 -20.66 -7.93 6.77
CA TYR A 28 -20.24 -8.48 5.49
C TYR A 28 -21.07 -9.70 5.07
N LYS A 29 -21.39 -10.61 6.00
CA LYS A 29 -22.22 -11.78 5.74
C LYS A 29 -23.62 -11.39 5.29
N TYR A 30 -24.21 -10.36 5.89
CA TYR A 30 -25.49 -9.81 5.48
C TYR A 30 -25.44 -9.22 4.07
N ILE A 31 -24.48 -8.31 3.81
CA ILE A 31 -24.31 -7.66 2.50
C ILE A 31 -24.12 -8.68 1.38
N TYR A 32 -23.20 -9.62 1.54
CA TYR A 32 -22.93 -10.64 0.52
C TYR A 32 -23.96 -11.78 0.51
N GLY A 33 -24.77 -11.91 1.56
CA GLY A 33 -25.92 -12.81 1.59
C GLY A 33 -27.02 -12.42 0.58
N GLN A 34 -27.08 -11.13 0.19
CA GLN A 34 -28.00 -10.61 -0.83
C GLN A 34 -27.59 -11.01 -2.26
N ILE A 35 -26.39 -11.52 -2.45
CA ILE A 35 -25.81 -11.81 -3.77
C ILE A 35 -25.87 -13.31 -4.06
N HIS A 36 -26.16 -13.68 -5.30
CA HIS A 36 -26.06 -15.08 -5.74
C HIS A 36 -24.62 -15.58 -5.66
N ARG A 37 -24.42 -16.77 -5.09
CA ARG A 37 -23.09 -17.40 -5.00
C ARG A 37 -22.58 -17.89 -6.36
N GLU A 38 -23.49 -18.30 -7.21
CA GLU A 38 -23.22 -18.78 -8.57
C GLU A 38 -23.71 -17.71 -9.54
N GLY A 39 -22.87 -17.39 -10.54
CA GLY A 39 -23.17 -16.36 -11.52
C GLY A 39 -22.35 -15.08 -11.34
N ASN A 40 -22.69 -14.04 -12.10
CA ASN A 40 -21.96 -12.78 -12.24
C ASN A 40 -22.16 -11.79 -11.07
N GLY A 41 -22.45 -12.27 -9.85
CA GLY A 41 -22.68 -11.42 -8.69
C GLY A 41 -23.99 -10.64 -8.75
N MET A 42 -25.02 -11.21 -9.36
CA MET A 42 -26.38 -10.63 -9.41
C MET A 42 -27.02 -10.63 -8.02
N VAL A 43 -27.80 -9.60 -7.75
CA VAL A 43 -28.58 -9.49 -6.52
C VAL A 43 -29.74 -10.48 -6.56
N LYS A 44 -30.03 -11.13 -5.44
CA LYS A 44 -31.18 -12.03 -5.30
C LYS A 44 -32.50 -11.26 -5.45
N LYS A 45 -33.53 -11.93 -5.92
CA LYS A 45 -34.88 -11.35 -6.03
C LYS A 45 -35.33 -10.82 -4.67
N GLY A 46 -35.67 -9.53 -4.59
CA GLY A 46 -36.07 -8.85 -3.36
C GLY A 46 -34.90 -8.40 -2.49
N GLY A 47 -33.63 -8.61 -2.89
CA GLY A 47 -32.46 -8.10 -2.21
C GLY A 47 -32.04 -6.71 -2.71
N GLU A 48 -31.15 -6.08 -1.98
CA GLU A 48 -30.55 -4.78 -2.31
C GLU A 48 -29.04 -4.92 -2.54
N ASP A 49 -28.50 -4.21 -3.54
CA ASP A 49 -27.04 -4.17 -3.76
C ASP A 49 -26.36 -3.19 -2.80
N LEU A 50 -26.07 -3.67 -1.60
CA LEU A 50 -25.38 -2.90 -0.59
C LEU A 50 -23.86 -2.81 -0.82
N ARG A 51 -23.30 -3.50 -1.83
CA ARG A 51 -21.86 -3.43 -2.16
C ARG A 51 -21.44 -2.03 -2.59
N GLN A 52 -22.37 -1.23 -3.13
CA GLN A 52 -22.12 0.16 -3.52
C GLN A 52 -21.66 1.05 -2.34
N TYR A 53 -21.99 0.66 -1.11
CA TYR A 53 -21.60 1.38 0.11
C TYR A 53 -20.27 0.89 0.71
N LEU A 54 -19.68 -0.17 0.15
CA LEU A 54 -18.39 -0.67 0.58
C LEU A 54 -17.24 0.09 -0.09
N PRO A 55 -16.14 0.38 0.63
CA PRO A 55 -14.95 1.02 0.06
C PRO A 55 -14.37 0.25 -1.13
N ARG A 56 -14.45 -1.09 -1.07
CA ARG A 56 -14.07 -1.99 -2.15
C ARG A 56 -15.29 -2.76 -2.63
N ARG A 57 -15.80 -2.42 -3.79
CA ARG A 57 -17.00 -3.02 -4.40
C ARG A 57 -16.69 -4.38 -5.03
N HIS A 58 -16.18 -5.34 -4.26
CA HIS A 58 -15.93 -6.68 -4.79
C HIS A 58 -17.22 -7.37 -5.21
N THR A 59 -17.18 -8.07 -6.34
CA THR A 59 -18.30 -8.88 -6.83
C THR A 59 -18.62 -10.03 -5.87
N ARG A 60 -17.58 -10.58 -5.22
CA ARG A 60 -17.69 -11.67 -4.24
C ARG A 60 -16.83 -11.36 -3.03
N ARG A 61 -17.25 -11.87 -1.87
CA ARG A 61 -16.40 -11.87 -0.69
C ARG A 61 -15.23 -12.84 -0.87
N GLN A 62 -14.03 -12.33 -0.80
CA GLN A 62 -12.84 -13.17 -0.79
C GLN A 62 -12.65 -13.78 0.61
N LYS A 63 -12.40 -15.09 0.68
CA LYS A 63 -12.06 -15.74 1.94
C LYS A 63 -10.76 -15.15 2.49
N LYS A 64 -10.72 -14.89 3.81
CA LYS A 64 -9.50 -14.47 4.52
C LYS A 64 -8.41 -15.53 4.27
N GLY A 65 -7.24 -15.11 3.80
CA GLY A 65 -6.12 -16.02 3.47
C GLY A 65 -6.10 -16.57 2.04
N PHE A 66 -7.03 -16.19 1.16
CA PHE A 66 -7.00 -16.62 -0.25
C PHE A 66 -5.89 -15.93 -1.08
N ARG A 67 -5.31 -14.84 -0.57
CA ARG A 67 -4.01 -14.39 -0.99
C ARG A 67 -2.97 -15.31 -0.32
N LYS A 68 -2.77 -16.50 -0.85
CA LYS A 68 -1.44 -17.10 -0.77
C LYS A 68 -0.55 -16.10 -1.50
N ALA A 69 0.02 -15.15 -0.75
CA ALA A 69 1.26 -14.55 -1.20
C ALA A 69 2.10 -15.73 -1.60
N GLN A 70 2.45 -15.83 -2.88
CA GLN A 70 3.52 -16.70 -3.27
C GLN A 70 4.61 -16.41 -2.27
N LYS A 71 4.96 -17.39 -1.47
CA LYS A 71 6.05 -17.31 -0.50
C LYS A 71 7.32 -17.46 -1.35
N LEU A 72 7.55 -16.43 -2.19
CA LEU A 72 8.84 -16.25 -2.80
C LEU A 72 9.79 -16.07 -1.63
N GLU A 73 10.82 -16.88 -1.59
CA GLU A 73 11.93 -16.69 -0.67
C GLU A 73 12.43 -15.28 -0.90
N ARG A 74 12.04 -14.38 0.00
CA ARG A 74 12.53 -13.03 -0.04
C ARG A 74 13.94 -13.05 0.51
N PRO A 75 14.90 -12.42 -0.18
CA PRO A 75 16.24 -12.26 0.39
C PRO A 75 16.09 -11.57 1.77
N THR A 76 17.00 -11.90 2.68
CA THR A 76 17.08 -11.19 3.96
C THR A 76 17.37 -9.73 3.67
N LEU A 77 16.39 -8.89 3.93
CA LEU A 77 16.51 -7.45 3.72
C LEU A 77 16.90 -6.78 5.04
N PRO A 78 17.65 -5.67 4.99
CA PRO A 78 17.94 -4.85 6.17
C PRO A 78 16.64 -4.50 6.91
N SER A 79 16.71 -4.47 8.25
CA SER A 79 15.56 -4.06 9.06
C SER A 79 15.44 -2.53 9.08
N ILE A 80 14.23 -2.03 9.29
CA ILE A 80 14.01 -0.61 9.57
C ILE A 80 14.66 -0.20 10.89
N GLU A 81 14.86 -1.16 11.80
CA GLU A 81 15.54 -0.94 13.09
C GLU A 81 17.05 -0.70 12.93
N ASP A 82 17.64 -1.13 11.79
CA ASP A 82 19.05 -0.88 11.46
C ASP A 82 19.29 0.55 10.93
N ARG A 83 18.23 1.35 10.82
CA ARG A 83 18.32 2.73 10.34
C ARG A 83 19.08 3.61 11.34
N PRO A 84 20.02 4.47 10.86
CA PRO A 84 20.74 5.40 11.72
C PRO A 84 19.79 6.30 12.53
N ALA A 85 20.17 6.61 13.77
CA ALA A 85 19.36 7.44 14.67
C ALA A 85 19.14 8.87 14.12
N GLU A 86 20.12 9.41 13.39
CA GLU A 86 20.05 10.71 12.73
C GLU A 86 18.91 10.75 11.67
N ALA A 87 18.75 9.64 10.93
CA ALA A 87 17.64 9.50 9.98
C ALA A 87 16.29 9.44 10.69
N GLU A 88 16.20 8.78 11.85
CA GLU A 88 14.97 8.69 12.64
C GLU A 88 14.56 10.06 13.19
N LYS A 89 15.49 10.80 13.77
CA LYS A 89 15.24 12.11 14.37
C LYS A 89 15.11 13.25 13.36
N ARG A 90 15.46 13.01 12.09
CA ARG A 90 15.50 14.03 11.02
C ARG A 90 16.44 15.19 11.37
N GLU A 91 17.59 14.87 11.91
CA GLU A 91 18.60 15.87 12.31
C GLU A 91 19.51 16.25 11.13
N ASP A 92 19.83 15.28 10.30
CA ASP A 92 20.78 15.42 9.20
C ASP A 92 20.13 15.24 7.84
N VAL A 93 20.56 16.00 6.84
CA VAL A 93 20.17 15.81 5.43
C VAL A 93 20.88 14.62 4.81
N GLY A 94 20.25 14.04 3.77
CA GLY A 94 20.81 12.93 3.03
C GLY A 94 20.12 11.58 3.30
N HIS A 95 19.04 11.60 4.05
CA HIS A 95 18.22 10.43 4.33
C HIS A 95 16.94 10.46 3.52
N TRP A 96 16.84 9.54 2.57
CA TRP A 96 15.76 9.50 1.57
C TRP A 96 14.75 8.41 1.88
N GLU A 97 13.52 8.65 1.49
CA GLU A 97 12.45 7.65 1.49
C GLU A 97 11.85 7.57 0.10
N ASP A 98 11.63 6.37 -0.41
CA ASP A 98 10.94 6.21 -1.68
C ASP A 98 9.64 5.42 -1.53
N ASP A 99 8.65 5.80 -2.34
CA ASP A 99 7.36 5.15 -2.44
C ASP A 99 6.89 5.11 -3.90
N THR A 100 5.94 4.22 -4.19
CA THR A 100 5.41 4.05 -5.53
C THR A 100 3.92 4.34 -5.59
N ILE A 101 3.55 5.41 -6.26
CA ILE A 101 2.16 5.75 -6.55
C ILE A 101 1.70 4.95 -7.77
N VAL A 102 0.66 4.14 -7.58
CA VAL A 102 0.13 3.25 -8.61
C VAL A 102 -1.10 3.86 -9.26
N SER A 103 -1.12 3.93 -10.59
CA SER A 103 -2.31 4.31 -11.34
C SER A 103 -3.38 3.23 -11.23
N ARG A 104 -4.65 3.63 -11.13
CA ARG A 104 -5.80 2.71 -11.21
C ARG A 104 -6.22 2.42 -12.64
N GLN A 105 -5.78 3.22 -13.60
CA GLN A 105 -6.25 3.20 -14.99
C GLN A 105 -5.21 2.67 -15.98
N SER A 106 -3.95 2.58 -15.56
CA SER A 106 -2.84 2.16 -16.42
C SER A 106 -1.78 1.37 -15.66
N LEU A 107 -0.83 0.77 -16.37
CA LEU A 107 0.35 0.13 -15.79
C LEU A 107 1.40 1.14 -15.33
N ALA A 108 1.28 2.40 -15.75
CA ALA A 108 2.20 3.46 -15.37
C ALA A 108 2.16 3.72 -13.85
N ARG A 109 3.33 4.00 -13.31
CA ARG A 109 3.53 4.33 -11.91
C ARG A 109 4.38 5.58 -11.79
N LEU A 110 4.30 6.22 -10.64
CA LEU A 110 5.12 7.36 -10.29
C LEU A 110 5.95 7.01 -9.06
N LYS A 111 7.27 7.05 -9.19
CA LYS A 111 8.20 6.90 -8.08
C LYS A 111 8.37 8.26 -7.42
N SER A 112 8.11 8.33 -6.13
CA SER A 112 8.35 9.49 -5.29
C SER A 112 9.57 9.20 -4.42
N ILE A 113 10.55 10.10 -4.41
CA ILE A 113 11.78 9.98 -3.63
C ILE A 113 11.90 11.27 -2.83
N ASN A 114 11.73 11.16 -1.51
CA ASN A 114 11.60 12.29 -0.61
C ASN A 114 12.80 12.38 0.35
N GLU A 115 13.41 13.53 0.47
CA GLU A 115 14.45 13.80 1.46
C GLU A 115 13.77 14.20 2.79
N ARG A 116 14.17 13.54 3.88
CA ARG A 116 13.44 13.53 5.15
C ARG A 116 13.53 14.84 5.95
N VAL A 117 14.58 15.62 5.76
CA VAL A 117 14.82 16.88 6.49
C VAL A 117 14.37 18.08 5.66
N SER A 118 14.87 18.20 4.44
CA SER A 118 14.59 19.33 3.56
C SER A 118 13.20 19.28 2.93
N GLY A 119 12.58 18.08 2.85
CA GLY A 119 11.34 17.88 2.15
C GLY A 119 11.45 17.96 0.63
N ILE A 120 12.64 17.95 0.06
CA ILE A 120 12.86 17.88 -1.39
C ILE A 120 12.28 16.56 -1.91
N VAL A 121 11.49 16.64 -2.98
CA VAL A 121 10.87 15.47 -3.62
C VAL A 121 11.33 15.38 -5.06
N PHE A 122 11.90 14.23 -5.43
CA PHE A 122 12.09 13.85 -6.82
C PHE A 122 10.98 12.93 -7.28
N LEU A 123 10.49 13.17 -8.48
CA LEU A 123 9.47 12.35 -9.11
C LEU A 123 10.04 11.67 -10.36
N GLY A 124 9.77 10.38 -10.51
CA GLY A 124 10.19 9.64 -11.70
C GLY A 124 9.08 8.75 -12.23
N LYS A 125 8.77 8.89 -13.52
CA LYS A 125 7.78 8.05 -14.20
C LYS A 125 8.35 6.66 -14.44
N MET A 126 7.58 5.65 -14.08
CA MET A 126 7.81 4.25 -14.39
C MET A 126 6.76 3.77 -15.40
N ILE A 127 7.18 3.07 -16.44
CA ILE A 127 6.28 2.51 -17.47
C ILE A 127 5.53 1.32 -16.88
N ASN A 128 6.19 0.55 -16.04
CA ASN A 128 5.66 -0.60 -15.34
C ASN A 128 6.18 -0.65 -13.89
N GLY A 129 5.76 -1.66 -13.11
CA GLY A 129 6.17 -1.79 -11.71
C GLY A 129 7.25 -2.83 -11.49
N THR A 130 8.19 -2.97 -12.42
CA THR A 130 9.29 -3.94 -12.26
C THR A 130 10.40 -3.37 -11.37
N ASN A 131 11.18 -4.29 -10.80
CA ASN A 131 12.33 -3.95 -9.98
C ASN A 131 13.41 -3.17 -10.76
N GLU A 132 13.66 -3.55 -12.01
CA GLU A 132 14.63 -2.90 -12.90
C GLU A 132 14.24 -1.45 -13.14
N GLU A 133 12.96 -1.20 -13.44
CA GLU A 133 12.45 0.13 -13.71
C GLU A 133 12.49 1.02 -12.46
N SER A 134 12.12 0.48 -11.29
CA SER A 134 12.22 1.17 -10.01
C SER A 134 13.67 1.55 -9.69
N THR A 135 14.59 0.58 -9.83
CA THR A 135 16.02 0.79 -9.60
C THR A 135 16.60 1.84 -10.55
N ARG A 136 16.26 1.77 -11.84
CA ARG A 136 16.68 2.76 -12.85
C ARG A 136 16.26 4.17 -12.43
N VAL A 137 14.99 4.36 -12.10
CA VAL A 137 14.44 5.67 -11.74
C VAL A 137 15.10 6.23 -10.48
N VAL A 138 15.31 5.41 -9.46
CA VAL A 138 15.99 5.85 -8.23
C VAL A 138 17.42 6.28 -8.51
N CYS A 139 18.21 5.47 -9.22
CA CYS A 139 19.58 5.82 -9.58
C CYS A 139 19.64 7.08 -10.43
N GLU A 140 18.76 7.21 -11.43
CA GLU A 140 18.69 8.39 -12.29
C GLU A 140 18.38 9.67 -11.52
N ARG A 141 17.44 9.62 -10.58
CA ARG A 141 17.04 10.78 -9.79
C ARG A 141 18.02 11.16 -8.70
N LEU A 142 18.69 10.21 -8.10
CA LEU A 142 19.68 10.48 -7.05
C LEU A 142 21.08 10.73 -7.60
N SER A 143 21.39 10.36 -8.85
CA SER A 143 22.71 10.62 -9.45
C SER A 143 23.09 12.10 -9.57
N VAL A 144 22.11 13.01 -9.53
CA VAL A 144 22.35 14.46 -9.57
C VAL A 144 22.62 15.04 -8.16
N VAL A 145 22.45 14.24 -7.12
CA VAL A 145 22.67 14.63 -5.73
C VAL A 145 24.12 14.30 -5.38
N PRO A 146 24.87 15.25 -4.79
CA PRO A 146 26.22 14.93 -4.30
C PRO A 146 26.20 13.78 -3.28
N SER A 147 27.17 12.87 -3.36
CA SER A 147 27.23 11.65 -2.51
C SER A 147 27.15 11.94 -1.01
N LEU A 148 27.66 13.10 -0.57
CA LEU A 148 27.55 13.55 0.82
C LEU A 148 26.10 13.64 1.31
N PHE A 149 25.14 13.85 0.40
CA PHE A 149 23.71 13.95 0.67
C PHE A 149 22.92 12.70 0.23
N CYS A 150 23.61 11.57 0.01
CA CYS A 150 22.99 10.26 -0.30
C CYS A 150 23.44 9.24 0.75
N LYS A 151 23.04 9.43 2.02
CA LYS A 151 23.47 8.60 3.15
C LYS A 151 22.69 7.32 3.28
N THR A 152 21.36 7.39 3.22
CA THR A 152 20.47 6.22 3.31
C THR A 152 19.27 6.37 2.43
N LEU A 153 18.69 5.22 2.00
CA LEU A 153 17.42 5.16 1.29
C LEU A 153 16.53 4.13 1.97
N THR A 154 15.42 4.59 2.55
CA THR A 154 14.40 3.73 3.14
C THR A 154 13.35 3.38 2.08
N ARG A 155 13.03 2.09 1.95
CA ARG A 155 12.08 1.56 0.96
C ARG A 155 11.12 0.57 1.61
N ASP A 156 9.91 0.43 1.08
CA ASP A 156 9.06 -0.68 1.45
C ASP A 156 9.59 -2.01 0.89
N ARG A 157 9.06 -3.13 1.39
CA ARG A 157 9.46 -4.47 0.95
C ARG A 157 8.65 -4.95 -0.26
N GLY A 158 8.28 -4.05 -1.16
CA GLY A 158 7.64 -4.36 -2.43
C GLY A 158 8.56 -5.12 -3.39
N PHE A 159 7.99 -5.88 -4.33
CA PHE A 159 8.78 -6.59 -5.35
C PHE A 159 9.61 -5.65 -6.21
N GLU A 160 9.06 -4.49 -6.50
CA GLU A 160 9.71 -3.42 -7.26
C GLU A 160 10.92 -2.82 -6.54
N ASN A 161 11.09 -3.10 -5.26
CA ASN A 161 12.15 -2.51 -4.42
C ASN A 161 13.27 -3.49 -4.07
N MET A 162 13.30 -4.70 -4.67
CA MET A 162 14.30 -5.72 -4.39
C MET A 162 15.71 -5.40 -4.94
N GLY A 163 15.85 -4.41 -5.82
CA GLY A 163 17.12 -4.01 -6.45
C GLY A 163 18.04 -3.13 -5.59
N TYR A 164 17.90 -3.15 -4.28
CA TYR A 164 18.65 -2.28 -3.37
C TYR A 164 20.16 -2.40 -3.51
N ARG A 165 20.73 -3.59 -3.72
CA ARG A 165 22.18 -3.79 -3.91
C ARG A 165 22.72 -3.05 -5.14
N THR A 166 21.94 -2.99 -6.22
CA THR A 166 22.32 -2.23 -7.40
C THR A 166 22.34 -0.73 -7.12
N ILE A 167 21.43 -0.24 -6.29
CA ILE A 167 21.37 1.16 -5.86
C ILE A 167 22.61 1.48 -4.99
N GLU A 168 22.91 0.65 -3.98
CA GLU A 168 24.09 0.79 -3.10
C GLU A 168 25.43 0.82 -3.88
N THR A 169 25.49 0.10 -5.01
CA THR A 169 26.71 0.07 -5.83
C THR A 169 26.85 1.31 -6.73
N ARG A 170 25.74 1.96 -7.07
CA ARG A 170 25.72 3.07 -8.05
C ARG A 170 25.68 4.46 -7.42
N LEU A 171 25.29 4.59 -6.18
CA LEU A 171 25.20 5.84 -5.41
C LEU A 171 26.19 5.90 -4.28
#